data_134d630a102b314092ca6c910523227b
#
_entry.id   134d630a102b314092ca6c910523227b
#
_cell.length_a   1.000
_cell.length_b   1.000
_cell.length_c   1.000
_cell.angle_alpha   90.00
_cell.angle_beta   90.00
_cell.angle_gamma   90.00
#
_symmetry.space_group_name_H-M   'P 1'
#
loop_
_entity.id
_entity.type
_entity.pdbx_description
1 polymer ?
#
loop_
_entity_poly.entity_id
_entity_poly.type
_entity_poly.pdbx_seq_one_letter_code
_entity_poly.pdbx_strand_id
1 'polypeptide(L)'
;FRHFEDAVFFETQFTGTSTSLRYQKINFKTGSGSINLQAKGRISDWNSRPAWDVDIANLNLTEESISFISHNLGKKINVPKEVTRLGGIHYVGHLSGHGDRLSSKGRLEMGVGNADIQLAKNGKNIQAKIATQGIALDRILANKAFGQVATTIEVKGNKDHLVAKGEISRFDYNKYSFRNIRLDGQYNHGIVKGL
;
A
#
# COMPACT_ATOMS: atom_id res chain seq x y z
N PHE A 1 -10.44 -4.92 28.85
CA PHE A 1 -9.34 -4.40 28.03
C PHE A 1 -8.40 -5.56 27.75
N ARG A 2 -8.23 -5.96 26.47
CA ARG A 2 -7.13 -6.84 26.09
C ARG A 2 -5.84 -6.05 26.27
N HIS A 3 -4.87 -6.62 26.98
CA HIS A 3 -3.54 -6.01 27.08
C HIS A 3 -2.90 -6.07 25.68
N PHE A 4 -2.40 -4.94 25.22
CA PHE A 4 -1.51 -4.94 24.05
C PHE A 4 -0.21 -5.64 24.44
N GLU A 5 0.35 -6.45 23.58
CA GLU A 5 1.68 -7.09 23.80
C GLU A 5 2.82 -6.10 23.84
N ASP A 6 2.59 -4.87 23.35
CA ASP A 6 3.57 -3.81 23.29
C ASP A 6 2.95 -2.51 23.81
N ALA A 7 3.78 -1.62 24.35
CA ALA A 7 3.34 -0.30 24.73
C ALA A 7 2.83 0.48 23.52
N VAL A 8 1.75 1.21 23.68
CA VAL A 8 1.15 2.03 22.63
C VAL A 8 1.12 3.47 23.11
N PHE A 9 1.70 4.36 22.32
CA PHE A 9 1.64 5.81 22.51
C PHE A 9 0.69 6.39 21.47
N PHE A 10 -0.35 7.06 21.94
CA PHE A 10 -1.33 7.72 21.10
C PHE A 10 -1.55 9.15 21.55
N GLU A 11 -1.36 10.08 20.63
CA GLU A 11 -1.62 11.50 20.84
C GLU A 11 -2.48 12.00 19.67
N THR A 12 -3.55 12.72 20.00
CA THR A 12 -4.43 13.30 18.99
C THR A 12 -4.94 14.67 19.41
N GLN A 13 -5.14 15.53 18.43
CA GLN A 13 -5.85 16.79 18.57
C GLN A 13 -6.96 16.81 17.54
N PHE A 14 -8.18 17.08 17.97
CA PHE A 14 -9.33 17.11 17.08
C PHE A 14 -10.33 18.19 17.46
N THR A 15 -11.10 18.60 16.48
CA THR A 15 -12.28 19.47 16.64
C THR A 15 -13.41 18.88 15.82
N GLY A 16 -14.66 19.15 16.21
CA GLY A 16 -15.76 18.65 15.41
C GLY A 16 -17.13 18.77 16.02
N THR A 17 -18.06 18.08 15.40
CA THR A 17 -19.47 17.98 15.76
C THR A 17 -19.87 16.54 16.00
N SER A 18 -21.14 16.28 16.27
CA SER A 18 -21.68 14.92 16.41
C SER A 18 -21.60 14.07 15.14
N THR A 19 -21.36 14.67 13.97
CA THR A 19 -21.33 13.98 12.67
C THR A 19 -20.00 14.11 11.93
N SER A 20 -19.10 15.01 12.39
CA SER A 20 -17.83 15.24 11.70
C SER A 20 -16.73 15.55 12.70
N LEU A 21 -15.57 14.90 12.56
CA LEU A 21 -14.36 15.18 13.31
C LEU A 21 -13.23 15.54 12.33
N ARG A 22 -12.52 16.59 12.67
CA ARG A 22 -11.26 16.97 12.02
C ARG A 22 -10.12 16.71 12.99
N TYR A 23 -9.18 15.91 12.59
CA TYR A 23 -7.96 15.62 13.33
C TYR A 23 -6.83 16.49 12.79
N GLN A 24 -6.38 17.43 13.58
CA GLN A 24 -5.22 18.28 13.27
C GLN A 24 -3.93 17.51 13.44
N LYS A 25 -3.93 16.53 14.36
CA LYS A 25 -2.79 15.71 14.70
C LYS A 25 -3.25 14.31 15.11
N ILE A 26 -2.64 13.32 14.52
CA ILE A 26 -2.71 11.91 14.93
C ILE A 26 -1.27 11.43 14.99
N ASN A 27 -0.79 11.07 16.17
CA ASN A 27 0.47 10.38 16.38
C ASN A 27 0.17 9.04 17.03
N PHE A 28 0.61 7.97 16.39
CA PHE A 28 0.52 6.64 16.95
C PHE A 28 1.88 5.96 16.83
N LYS A 29 2.36 5.36 17.91
CA LYS A 29 3.63 4.65 17.93
C LYS A 29 3.55 3.46 18.87
N THR A 30 4.09 2.32 18.45
CA THR A 30 4.35 1.17 19.32
C THR A 30 5.66 1.36 20.08
N GLY A 31 5.79 0.77 21.26
CA GLY A 31 7.00 0.84 22.08
C GLY A 31 8.22 0.23 21.39
N SER A 32 8.02 -0.87 20.68
CA SER A 32 9.03 -1.50 19.80
C SER A 32 9.44 -0.61 18.61
N GLY A 33 8.61 0.40 18.26
CA GLY A 33 8.77 1.20 17.05
C GLY A 33 8.36 0.47 15.77
N SER A 34 7.72 -0.70 15.88
CA SER A 34 7.26 -1.48 14.72
C SER A 34 6.25 -0.71 13.87
N ILE A 35 5.44 0.16 14.52
CA ILE A 35 4.52 1.08 13.84
C ILE A 35 4.79 2.50 14.32
N ASN A 36 4.93 3.43 13.39
CA ASN A 36 4.99 4.87 13.67
C ASN A 36 4.16 5.60 12.62
N LEU A 37 3.06 6.23 13.04
CA LEU A 37 2.13 6.97 12.19
C LEU A 37 2.05 8.42 12.63
N GLN A 38 2.19 9.33 11.68
CA GLN A 38 1.88 10.75 11.81
C GLN A 38 0.92 11.15 10.69
N ALA A 39 -0.25 11.61 11.07
CA ALA A 39 -1.30 11.93 10.12
C ALA A 39 -2.16 13.11 10.61
N LYS A 40 -2.93 13.65 9.68
CA LYS A 40 -4.04 14.58 9.93
C LYS A 40 -5.18 14.21 8.99
N GLY A 41 -6.39 14.65 9.30
CA GLY A 41 -7.50 14.29 8.42
C GLY A 41 -8.87 14.66 8.96
N ARG A 42 -9.86 14.12 8.31
CA ARG A 42 -11.26 14.31 8.66
C ARG A 42 -12.03 13.00 8.49
N ILE A 43 -12.99 12.79 9.36
CA ILE A 43 -14.01 11.75 9.20
C ILE A 43 -15.38 12.40 9.38
N SER A 44 -16.35 12.04 8.55
CA SER A 44 -17.74 12.53 8.62
C SER A 44 -18.73 11.42 8.34
N ASP A 45 -19.98 11.67 8.68
CA ASP A 45 -21.13 10.80 8.38
C ASP A 45 -20.99 9.36 8.92
N TRP A 46 -20.29 9.21 10.06
CA TRP A 46 -20.00 7.88 10.62
C TRP A 46 -21.22 7.04 10.99
N ASN A 47 -22.39 7.68 11.14
CA ASN A 47 -23.65 7.00 11.46
C ASN A 47 -24.37 6.44 10.22
N SER A 48 -23.91 6.78 9.01
CA SER A 48 -24.55 6.36 7.76
C SER A 48 -23.55 5.74 6.78
N ARG A 49 -22.88 6.56 6.00
CA ARG A 49 -21.81 6.16 5.06
C ARG A 49 -20.55 6.94 5.39
N PRO A 50 -19.69 6.42 6.25
CA PRO A 50 -18.49 7.12 6.66
C PRO A 50 -17.68 7.62 5.45
N ALA A 51 -17.41 8.93 5.46
CA ALA A 51 -16.45 9.55 4.57
C ALA A 51 -15.23 9.94 5.39
N TRP A 52 -14.06 9.61 4.90
CA TRP A 52 -12.81 9.94 5.56
C TRP A 52 -11.76 10.38 4.55
N ASP A 53 -10.89 11.25 5.01
CA ASP A 53 -9.86 11.89 4.22
C ASP A 53 -8.66 12.13 5.13
N VAL A 54 -7.51 11.54 4.79
CA VAL A 54 -6.35 11.47 5.66
C VAL A 54 -5.07 11.77 4.89
N ASP A 55 -4.34 12.80 5.31
CA ASP A 55 -2.98 13.06 4.90
C ASP A 55 -2.02 12.33 5.86
N ILE A 56 -1.24 11.43 5.34
CA ILE A 56 -0.20 10.70 6.06
C ILE A 56 1.13 11.38 5.78
N ALA A 57 1.65 12.06 6.80
CA ALA A 57 2.96 12.69 6.73
C ALA A 57 4.09 11.67 6.95
N ASN A 58 3.81 10.61 7.70
CA ASN A 58 4.74 9.54 7.97
C ASN A 58 3.98 8.29 8.42
N LEU A 59 4.20 7.16 7.76
CA LEU A 59 3.80 5.85 8.24
C LEU A 59 4.99 4.91 8.05
N ASN A 60 5.62 4.54 9.15
CA ASN A 60 6.65 3.50 9.14
C ASN A 60 6.07 2.20 9.68
N LEU A 61 6.27 1.12 8.92
CA LEU A 61 5.93 -0.25 9.29
C LEU A 61 7.19 -1.09 9.17
N THR A 62 7.57 -1.80 10.23
CA THR A 62 8.63 -2.81 10.17
C THR A 62 8.01 -4.19 9.89
N GLU A 63 8.84 -5.21 9.76
CA GLU A 63 8.36 -6.58 9.55
C GLU A 63 7.50 -7.06 10.74
N GLU A 64 7.80 -6.61 11.96
CA GLU A 64 7.08 -6.98 13.18
C GLU A 64 5.69 -6.34 13.28
N SER A 65 5.42 -5.27 12.52
CA SER A 65 4.12 -4.58 12.54
C SER A 65 2.95 -5.51 12.21
N ILE A 66 3.16 -6.47 11.32
CA ILE A 66 2.15 -7.47 10.92
C ILE A 66 1.81 -8.37 12.10
N SER A 67 2.81 -8.82 12.84
CA SER A 67 2.62 -9.65 14.05
C SER A 67 1.87 -8.86 15.12
N PHE A 68 2.26 -7.61 15.36
CA PHE A 68 1.58 -6.72 16.29
C PHE A 68 0.09 -6.54 15.92
N ILE A 69 -0.21 -6.23 14.66
CA ILE A 69 -1.59 -6.03 14.18
C ILE A 69 -2.39 -7.33 14.30
N SER A 70 -1.83 -8.45 13.84
CA SER A 70 -2.47 -9.76 13.90
C SER A 70 -2.85 -10.16 15.32
N HIS A 71 -1.90 -10.03 16.24
CA HIS A 71 -2.09 -10.39 17.64
C HIS A 71 -3.17 -9.52 18.30
N ASN A 72 -3.04 -8.20 18.17
CA ASN A 72 -3.94 -7.26 18.84
C ASN A 72 -5.36 -7.23 18.26
N LEU A 73 -5.54 -7.51 16.98
CA LEU A 73 -6.87 -7.67 16.37
C LEU A 73 -7.49 -9.05 16.61
N GLY A 74 -6.73 -10.02 17.14
CA GLY A 74 -7.16 -11.39 17.33
C GLY A 74 -7.51 -12.11 16.02
N LYS A 75 -6.92 -11.66 14.90
CA LYS A 75 -7.13 -12.24 13.57
C LYS A 75 -5.78 -12.61 12.95
N LYS A 76 -5.62 -13.86 12.53
CA LYS A 76 -4.44 -14.25 11.77
C LYS A 76 -4.47 -13.59 10.40
N ILE A 77 -3.51 -12.70 10.16
CA ILE A 77 -3.32 -12.04 8.87
C ILE A 77 -2.33 -12.89 8.06
N ASN A 78 -2.82 -13.54 7.01
CA ASN A 78 -1.95 -14.26 6.09
C ASN A 78 -1.38 -13.26 5.07
N VAL A 79 -0.11 -12.97 5.22
CA VAL A 79 0.61 -12.08 4.30
C VAL A 79 1.44 -12.93 3.35
N PRO A 80 1.34 -12.72 2.02
CA PRO A 80 2.23 -13.40 1.07
C PRO A 80 3.69 -13.15 1.40
N LYS A 81 4.54 -14.15 1.19
CA LYS A 81 5.99 -14.05 1.46
C LYS A 81 6.66 -12.93 0.67
N GLU A 82 6.14 -12.60 -0.49
CA GLU A 82 6.59 -11.50 -1.33
C GLU A 82 6.42 -10.15 -0.62
N VAL A 83 5.33 -9.97 0.12
CA VAL A 83 5.06 -8.75 0.90
C VAL A 83 5.98 -8.66 2.11
N THR A 84 6.25 -9.76 2.81
CA THR A 84 7.19 -9.75 3.94
C THR A 84 8.62 -9.48 3.49
N ARG A 85 8.98 -9.81 2.26
CA ARG A 85 10.30 -9.55 1.66
C ARG A 85 10.48 -8.12 1.15
N LEU A 86 9.44 -7.28 1.18
CA LEU A 86 9.59 -5.86 0.87
C LEU A 86 10.51 -5.15 1.88
N GLY A 87 10.68 -5.73 3.07
CA GLY A 87 11.36 -5.11 4.20
C GLY A 87 10.45 -4.09 4.89
N GLY A 88 11.03 -3.18 5.63
CA GLY A 88 10.25 -2.08 6.22
C GLY A 88 9.59 -1.23 5.14
N ILE A 89 8.41 -0.68 5.45
CA ILE A 89 7.64 0.18 4.57
C ILE A 89 7.55 1.56 5.19
N HIS A 90 7.97 2.57 4.45
CA HIS A 90 7.69 3.97 4.73
C HIS A 90 6.71 4.49 3.68
N TYR A 91 5.59 5.04 4.12
CA TYR A 91 4.57 5.62 3.24
C TYR A 91 4.30 7.07 3.61
N VAL A 92 4.28 7.92 2.59
CA VAL A 92 3.84 9.31 2.66
C VAL A 92 2.79 9.51 1.57
N GLY A 93 1.64 10.06 1.92
CA GLY A 93 0.60 10.24 0.93
C GLY A 93 -0.75 10.60 1.49
N HIS A 94 -1.73 10.52 0.61
CA HIS A 94 -3.12 10.85 0.89
C HIS A 94 -4.00 9.61 0.71
N LEU A 95 -4.91 9.40 1.63
CA LEU A 95 -5.93 8.35 1.59
C LEU A 95 -7.30 8.96 1.77
N SER A 96 -8.26 8.54 0.99
CA SER A 96 -9.65 8.93 1.19
C SER A 96 -10.60 7.79 0.89
N GLY A 97 -11.77 7.82 1.53
CA GLY A 97 -12.78 6.81 1.35
C GLY A 97 -14.18 7.34 1.61
N HIS A 98 -15.17 6.75 0.93
CA HIS A 98 -16.59 7.00 1.13
C HIS A 98 -17.39 5.77 0.71
N GLY A 99 -18.01 5.10 1.67
CA GLY A 99 -18.67 3.82 1.42
C GLY A 99 -17.72 2.77 0.85
N ASP A 100 -18.00 2.30 -0.37
CA ASP A 100 -17.18 1.32 -1.09
C ASP A 100 -16.13 1.94 -2.04
N ARG A 101 -16.00 3.26 -2.01
CA ARG A 101 -14.97 4.00 -2.74
C ARG A 101 -13.74 4.20 -1.86
N LEU A 102 -12.58 3.95 -2.43
CA LEU A 102 -11.27 4.17 -1.81
C LEU A 102 -10.34 4.84 -2.81
N SER A 103 -9.59 5.81 -2.37
CA SER A 103 -8.51 6.43 -3.14
C SER A 103 -7.24 6.50 -2.30
N SER A 104 -6.12 6.27 -2.95
CA SER A 104 -4.78 6.43 -2.37
C SER A 104 -3.86 7.06 -3.40
N LYS A 105 -3.06 8.04 -2.98
CA LYS A 105 -1.97 8.59 -3.78
C LYS A 105 -0.80 8.88 -2.86
N GLY A 106 0.34 8.27 -3.13
CA GLY A 106 1.51 8.48 -2.28
C GLY A 106 2.74 7.76 -2.78
N ARG A 107 3.78 7.86 -1.98
CA ARG A 107 5.08 7.24 -2.20
C ARG A 107 5.34 6.16 -1.16
N LEU A 108 5.77 5.01 -1.62
CA LEU A 108 6.28 3.91 -0.82
C LEU A 108 7.80 3.88 -0.93
N GLU A 109 8.47 3.83 0.20
CA GLU A 109 9.89 3.51 0.29
C GLU A 109 10.00 2.18 1.04
N MET A 110 10.70 1.23 0.44
CA MET A 110 10.79 -0.15 0.92
C MET A 110 12.24 -0.60 0.93
N GLY A 111 12.57 -1.63 1.68
CA GLY A 111 13.91 -2.20 1.66
C GLY A 111 14.37 -2.70 0.28
N VAL A 112 13.45 -2.92 -0.64
CA VAL A 112 13.70 -3.40 -2.01
C VAL A 112 13.66 -2.31 -3.07
N GLY A 113 13.33 -1.05 -2.72
CA GLY A 113 13.23 0.09 -3.63
C GLY A 113 12.03 0.97 -3.35
N ASN A 114 11.78 1.94 -4.23
CA ASN A 114 10.74 2.96 -4.05
C ASN A 114 9.69 2.86 -5.16
N ALA A 115 8.45 3.19 -4.84
CA ALA A 115 7.37 3.25 -5.81
C ALA A 115 6.41 4.41 -5.51
N ASP A 116 6.03 5.14 -6.54
CA ASP A 116 4.89 6.05 -6.50
C ASP A 116 3.62 5.27 -6.86
N ILE A 117 2.60 5.37 -6.03
CA ILE A 117 1.35 4.64 -6.20
C ILE A 117 0.16 5.59 -6.31
N GLN A 118 -0.77 5.25 -7.17
CA GLN A 118 -2.10 5.82 -7.23
C GLN A 118 -3.08 4.66 -7.32
N LEU A 119 -4.04 4.60 -6.43
CA LEU A 119 -5.06 3.56 -6.36
C LEU A 119 -6.43 4.23 -6.26
N ALA A 120 -7.37 3.77 -7.06
CA ALA A 120 -8.78 4.08 -6.91
C ALA A 120 -9.59 2.78 -6.97
N LYS A 121 -10.50 2.62 -6.03
CA LYS A 121 -11.47 1.53 -5.98
C LYS A 121 -12.87 2.11 -5.95
N ASN A 122 -13.77 1.57 -6.76
CA ASN A 122 -15.19 1.93 -6.78
C ASN A 122 -15.99 0.63 -6.92
N GLY A 123 -16.60 0.20 -5.81
CA GLY A 123 -17.25 -1.09 -5.72
C GLY A 123 -16.26 -2.24 -6.02
N LYS A 124 -16.54 -3.00 -7.06
CA LYS A 124 -15.67 -4.12 -7.51
C LYS A 124 -14.52 -3.68 -8.43
N ASN A 125 -14.59 -2.47 -8.99
CA ASN A 125 -13.61 -1.99 -9.94
C ASN A 125 -12.43 -1.33 -9.23
N ILE A 126 -11.24 -1.59 -9.73
CA ILE A 126 -9.99 -0.98 -9.29
C ILE A 126 -9.27 -0.34 -10.48
N GLN A 127 -8.60 0.75 -10.20
CA GLN A 127 -7.62 1.36 -11.08
C GLN A 127 -6.38 1.65 -10.24
N ALA A 128 -5.23 1.16 -10.68
CA ALA A 128 -3.96 1.39 -10.01
C ALA A 128 -2.91 1.86 -11.02
N LYS A 129 -2.11 2.82 -10.63
CA LYS A 129 -0.90 3.21 -11.35
C LYS A 129 0.29 3.08 -10.40
N ILE A 130 1.31 2.39 -10.86
CA ILE A 130 2.54 2.16 -10.10
C ILE A 130 3.70 2.63 -10.99
N ALA A 131 4.54 3.49 -10.44
CA ALA A 131 5.77 3.93 -11.09
C ALA A 131 6.95 3.68 -10.16
N THR A 132 8.00 3.03 -10.67
CA THR A 132 9.24 2.81 -9.93
C THR A 132 10.44 2.98 -10.84
N GLN A 133 11.54 3.50 -10.28
CA GLN A 133 12.83 3.64 -10.97
C GLN A 133 13.75 2.45 -10.70
N GLY A 134 13.41 1.59 -9.75
CA GLY A 134 14.18 0.38 -9.45
C GLY A 134 13.62 -0.34 -8.22
N ILE A 135 13.15 -1.56 -8.44
CA ILE A 135 12.77 -2.51 -7.38
C ILE A 135 13.61 -3.77 -7.56
N ALA A 136 14.19 -4.26 -6.47
CA ALA A 136 14.99 -5.48 -6.44
C ALA A 136 14.07 -6.72 -6.45
N LEU A 137 13.76 -7.24 -7.65
CA LEU A 137 12.89 -8.40 -7.82
C LEU A 137 13.51 -9.68 -7.29
N ASP A 138 14.83 -9.83 -7.35
CA ASP A 138 15.59 -10.95 -6.79
C ASP A 138 15.28 -11.16 -5.31
N ARG A 139 15.15 -10.07 -4.56
CA ARG A 139 14.81 -10.09 -3.14
C ARG A 139 13.36 -10.45 -2.90
N ILE A 140 12.41 -9.85 -3.65
CA ILE A 140 10.98 -10.10 -3.52
C ILE A 140 10.66 -11.56 -3.87
N LEU A 141 11.17 -12.04 -5.01
CA LEU A 141 10.90 -13.39 -5.53
C LEU A 141 11.79 -14.47 -4.92
N ALA A 142 12.81 -14.06 -4.14
CA ALA A 142 13.89 -14.93 -3.63
C ALA A 142 14.54 -15.75 -4.75
N ASN A 143 14.77 -15.13 -5.91
CA ASN A 143 15.33 -15.77 -7.09
C ASN A 143 16.38 -14.87 -7.72
N LYS A 144 17.64 -15.29 -7.66
CA LYS A 144 18.81 -14.55 -8.15
C LYS A 144 18.89 -14.41 -9.69
N ALA A 145 18.01 -15.08 -10.43
CA ALA A 145 17.90 -14.87 -11.88
C ALA A 145 17.31 -13.47 -12.20
N PHE A 146 16.50 -12.92 -11.31
CA PHE A 146 15.97 -11.57 -11.44
C PHE A 146 16.94 -10.54 -10.85
N GLY A 147 16.87 -9.31 -11.32
CA GLY A 147 17.57 -8.16 -10.78
C GLY A 147 16.63 -6.99 -10.56
N GLN A 148 16.99 -5.82 -11.07
CA GLN A 148 16.20 -4.60 -10.94
C GLN A 148 15.07 -4.53 -11.97
N VAL A 149 13.92 -3.98 -11.55
CA VAL A 149 12.86 -3.56 -12.47
C VAL A 149 12.54 -2.07 -12.27
N ALA A 150 12.51 -1.32 -13.37
CA ALA A 150 12.02 0.04 -13.42
C ALA A 150 10.84 0.08 -14.40
N THR A 151 9.70 0.59 -13.96
CA THR A 151 8.47 0.48 -14.74
C THR A 151 7.45 1.55 -14.38
N THR A 152 6.58 1.86 -15.34
CA THR A 152 5.31 2.56 -15.10
C THR A 152 4.18 1.71 -15.66
N ILE A 153 3.32 1.18 -14.78
CA ILE A 153 2.22 0.30 -15.12
C ILE A 153 0.92 0.89 -14.63
N GLU A 154 -0.10 0.85 -15.47
CA GLU A 154 -1.48 1.12 -15.12
C GLU A 154 -2.29 -0.18 -15.23
N VAL A 155 -3.06 -0.50 -14.19
CA VAL A 155 -3.94 -1.66 -14.10
C VAL A 155 -5.37 -1.18 -13.88
N LYS A 156 -6.31 -1.69 -14.67
CA LYS A 156 -7.74 -1.37 -14.56
C LYS A 156 -8.58 -2.62 -14.64
N GLY A 157 -9.66 -2.67 -13.89
CA GLY A 157 -10.65 -3.74 -13.97
C GLY A 157 -11.17 -4.20 -12.62
N ASN A 158 -11.46 -5.48 -12.52
CA ASN A 158 -11.94 -6.15 -11.31
C ASN A 158 -11.27 -7.52 -11.16
N LYS A 159 -11.66 -8.28 -10.12
CA LYS A 159 -11.05 -9.60 -9.84
C LYS A 159 -11.14 -10.62 -10.99
N ASP A 160 -12.11 -10.47 -11.90
CA ASP A 160 -12.38 -11.40 -12.98
C ASP A 160 -11.78 -10.93 -14.33
N HIS A 161 -11.64 -9.61 -14.49
CA HIS A 161 -11.10 -8.96 -15.67
C HIS A 161 -10.15 -7.84 -15.30
N LEU A 162 -8.88 -7.96 -15.64
CA LEU A 162 -7.87 -6.92 -15.45
C LEU A 162 -7.18 -6.63 -16.78
N VAL A 163 -6.92 -5.37 -17.02
CA VAL A 163 -6.08 -4.89 -18.12
C VAL A 163 -4.89 -4.17 -17.50
N ALA A 164 -3.68 -4.57 -17.89
CA ALA A 164 -2.44 -3.95 -17.48
C ALA A 164 -1.72 -3.38 -18.69
N LYS A 165 -1.41 -2.07 -18.66
CA LYS A 165 -0.67 -1.38 -19.71
C LYS A 165 0.46 -0.58 -19.11
N GLY A 166 1.57 -0.48 -19.83
CA GLY A 166 2.68 0.32 -19.36
C GLY A 166 3.97 0.11 -20.13
N GLU A 167 5.02 0.60 -19.52
CA GLU A 167 6.38 0.49 -20.02
C GLU A 167 7.29 -0.02 -18.90
N ILE A 168 8.13 -0.97 -19.24
CA ILE A 168 9.23 -1.42 -18.40
C ILE A 168 10.50 -0.80 -19.01
N SER A 169 10.98 0.27 -18.39
CA SER A 169 12.17 0.99 -18.86
C SER A 169 13.46 0.21 -18.62
N ARG A 170 13.45 -0.69 -17.60
CA ARG A 170 14.54 -1.62 -17.29
C ARG A 170 14.00 -2.89 -16.65
N PHE A 171 14.52 -4.03 -17.11
CA PHE A 171 14.29 -5.34 -16.51
C PHE A 171 15.55 -6.19 -16.57
N ASP A 172 16.12 -6.51 -15.43
CA ASP A 172 17.31 -7.34 -15.35
C ASP A 172 16.91 -8.81 -15.08
N TYR A 173 17.37 -9.70 -15.96
CA TYR A 173 17.13 -11.15 -15.87
C TYR A 173 18.33 -11.94 -16.39
N ASN A 174 18.81 -12.92 -15.61
CA ASN A 174 19.94 -13.79 -15.97
C ASN A 174 21.18 -13.03 -16.46
N LYS A 175 21.55 -11.92 -15.78
CA LYS A 175 22.64 -11.01 -16.11
C LYS A 175 22.43 -10.17 -17.39
N TYR A 176 21.31 -10.30 -18.07
CA TYR A 176 20.91 -9.44 -19.18
C TYR A 176 20.05 -8.28 -18.69
N SER A 177 20.20 -7.12 -19.31
CA SER A 177 19.40 -5.93 -19.03
C SER A 177 18.54 -5.61 -20.24
N PHE A 178 17.25 -5.84 -20.12
CA PHE A 178 16.25 -5.50 -21.14
C PHE A 178 15.73 -4.10 -20.89
N ARG A 179 15.46 -3.35 -21.96
CA ARG A 179 15.00 -1.96 -21.87
C ARG A 179 13.83 -1.70 -22.81
N ASN A 180 13.02 -0.70 -22.47
CA ASN A 180 11.93 -0.18 -23.29
C ASN A 180 10.94 -1.28 -23.71
N ILE A 181 10.56 -2.16 -22.77
CA ILE A 181 9.59 -3.22 -23.01
C ILE A 181 8.20 -2.62 -22.85
N ARG A 182 7.39 -2.69 -23.88
CA ARG A 182 5.98 -2.35 -23.81
C ARG A 182 5.20 -3.50 -23.17
N LEU A 183 4.38 -3.18 -22.17
CA LEU A 183 3.47 -4.11 -21.52
C LEU A 183 2.04 -3.82 -21.97
N ASP A 184 1.39 -4.81 -22.55
CA ASP A 184 -0.05 -4.84 -22.81
C ASP A 184 -0.56 -6.23 -22.45
N GLY A 185 -1.20 -6.36 -21.32
CA GLY A 185 -1.63 -7.63 -20.77
C GLY A 185 -3.09 -7.61 -20.33
N GLN A 186 -3.73 -8.74 -20.46
CA GLN A 186 -5.11 -8.93 -20.00
C GLN A 186 -5.19 -10.20 -19.16
N TYR A 187 -5.91 -10.11 -18.07
CA TYR A 187 -6.32 -11.25 -17.25
C TYR A 187 -7.83 -11.42 -17.36
N ASN A 188 -8.29 -12.63 -17.65
CA ASN A 188 -9.69 -12.95 -17.79
C ASN A 188 -9.95 -14.34 -17.21
N HIS A 189 -10.62 -14.41 -16.05
CA HIS A 189 -11.02 -15.66 -15.38
C HIS A 189 -9.90 -16.72 -15.30
N GLY A 190 -8.71 -16.35 -14.84
CA GLY A 190 -7.56 -17.24 -14.71
C GLY A 190 -6.65 -17.34 -15.96
N ILE A 191 -7.06 -16.75 -17.08
CA ILE A 191 -6.28 -16.75 -18.32
C ILE A 191 -5.54 -15.42 -18.45
N VAL A 192 -4.22 -15.48 -18.61
CA VAL A 192 -3.38 -14.31 -18.91
C VAL A 192 -3.06 -14.30 -20.40
N LYS A 193 -3.30 -13.17 -21.06
CA LYS A 193 -2.89 -12.92 -22.45
C LYS A 193 -2.01 -11.68 -22.46
N GLY A 194 -0.88 -11.75 -23.14
CA GLY A 194 0.00 -10.63 -23.47
C GLY A 194 0.00 -10.38 -24.98
N LEU A 195 0.17 -9.12 -25.35
CA LEU A 195 0.37 -8.69 -26.74
C LEU A 195 1.79 -8.12 -26.84
#